data_345b2775090916ae303a14c75616f134
#
_entry.id   345b2775090916ae303a14c75616f134
#
_cell.length_a   1.000
_cell.length_b   1.000
_cell.length_c   1.000
_cell.angle_alpha   90.00
_cell.angle_beta   90.00
_cell.angle_gamma   90.00
#
_symmetry.space_group_name_H-M   'P 1'
#
loop_
_entity.id
_entity.type
_entity.pdbx_description
1 polymer ?
#
loop_
_entity_poly.entity_id
_entity_poly.type
_entity_poly.pdbx_seq_one_letter_code
_entity_poly.pdbx_strand_id
1 'polypeptide(L)'
;DTPSDGGWSFFPGTNGLMYWNESYGSEEPVFIAGAPDMDNDGTLNSITEIAYYGSSISSHPSMGVDANGCIYVSYSSVMETLSNGTQNYRNILVTKSCDGGCSWTEPLNVTPGTGFEECQFASMADLVDNNINLVYQRDFEPGMAVQGDNDAYVMNDIIHLSIPVTDFD
;
A
#
# COMPACT_ATOMS: atom_id res chain seq x y z
N ASP A 1 -2.11 5.77 -19.80
CA ASP A 1 -2.75 6.39 -20.97
C ASP A 1 -2.54 7.89 -20.94
N THR A 2 -2.03 8.44 -22.04
CA THR A 2 -1.94 9.89 -22.22
C THR A 2 -3.25 10.33 -22.88
N PRO A 3 -4.09 11.11 -22.20
CA PRO A 3 -5.33 11.58 -22.81
C PRO A 3 -5.05 12.42 -24.03
N SER A 4 -5.79 12.20 -25.10
CA SER A 4 -5.63 12.92 -26.36
C SER A 4 -6.02 14.41 -26.27
N ASP A 5 -6.67 14.81 -25.20
CA ASP A 5 -7.17 16.18 -24.94
C ASP A 5 -6.27 16.98 -23.98
N GLY A 6 -5.11 16.45 -23.61
CA GLY A 6 -4.18 17.08 -22.66
C GLY A 6 -4.58 16.97 -21.20
N GLY A 7 -5.68 16.30 -20.87
CA GLY A 7 -6.04 15.90 -19.53
C GLY A 7 -5.26 14.66 -19.09
N TRP A 8 -5.58 14.16 -17.92
CA TRP A 8 -5.10 12.87 -17.43
C TRP A 8 -6.25 12.12 -16.74
N SER A 9 -6.14 10.81 -16.69
CA SER A 9 -7.11 9.95 -16.00
C SER A 9 -6.38 8.85 -15.22
N PHE A 10 -7.02 8.35 -14.18
CA PHE A 10 -6.54 7.23 -13.40
C PHE A 10 -7.67 6.22 -13.22
N PHE A 11 -7.29 5.00 -12.88
CA PHE A 11 -8.21 3.88 -12.73
C PHE A 11 -8.23 3.44 -11.27
N PRO A 12 -9.14 3.96 -10.45
CA PRO A 12 -9.15 3.69 -9.00
C PRO A 12 -9.37 2.22 -8.67
N GLY A 13 -10.00 1.45 -9.56
CA GLY A 13 -10.18 0.01 -9.40
C GLY A 13 -8.97 -0.85 -9.76
N THR A 14 -7.84 -0.26 -10.17
CA THR A 14 -6.62 -1.03 -10.46
C THR A 14 -6.04 -1.56 -9.15
N ASN A 15 -5.70 -2.86 -9.15
CA ASN A 15 -5.12 -3.52 -8.00
C ASN A 15 -3.82 -4.21 -8.38
N GLY A 16 -2.74 -3.85 -7.71
CA GLY A 16 -1.45 -4.51 -7.85
C GLY A 16 -0.27 -3.57 -7.99
N LEU A 17 0.83 -4.03 -7.43
CA LEU A 17 2.15 -3.45 -7.56
C LEU A 17 3.02 -4.33 -8.44
N MET A 18 3.84 -3.70 -9.26
CA MET A 18 4.78 -4.37 -10.15
C MET A 18 6.21 -3.97 -9.78
N TYR A 19 7.12 -4.91 -9.86
CA TYR A 19 8.55 -4.67 -9.65
C TYR A 19 9.32 -4.96 -10.94
N TRP A 20 10.27 -4.09 -11.26
CA TRP A 20 11.21 -4.27 -12.36
C TRP A 20 12.60 -3.76 -11.94
N ASN A 21 13.63 -4.42 -12.43
CA ASN A 21 15.01 -3.94 -12.29
C ASN A 21 15.80 -4.18 -13.59
N GLU A 22 16.96 -3.55 -13.70
CA GLU A 22 17.77 -3.59 -14.92
C GLU A 22 18.20 -5.01 -15.36
N SER A 23 18.30 -5.96 -14.43
CA SER A 23 18.68 -7.34 -14.77
C SER A 23 17.61 -8.08 -15.58
N TYR A 24 16.37 -7.61 -15.56
CA TYR A 24 15.27 -8.17 -16.36
C TYR A 24 15.37 -7.78 -17.84
N GLY A 25 16.17 -6.75 -18.16
CA GLY A 25 16.31 -6.28 -19.54
C GLY A 25 15.00 -5.79 -20.12
N SER A 26 14.55 -6.42 -21.21
CA SER A 26 13.27 -6.10 -21.89
C SER A 26 12.10 -6.95 -21.39
N GLU A 27 12.28 -7.79 -20.38
CA GLU A 27 11.20 -8.61 -19.84
C GLU A 27 10.21 -7.76 -19.07
N GLU A 28 8.99 -8.27 -18.94
CA GLU A 28 7.92 -7.55 -18.24
C GLU A 28 8.16 -7.49 -16.74
N PRO A 29 7.63 -6.46 -16.05
CA PRO A 29 7.66 -6.38 -14.61
C PRO A 29 6.98 -7.58 -13.94
N VAL A 30 7.47 -7.97 -12.77
CA VAL A 30 6.87 -9.01 -11.94
C VAL A 30 5.80 -8.41 -11.03
N PHE A 31 4.64 -9.05 -10.97
CA PHE A 31 3.62 -8.72 -9.96
C PHE A 31 4.14 -9.11 -8.57
N ILE A 32 4.06 -8.21 -7.60
CA ILE A 32 4.65 -8.41 -6.28
C ILE A 32 3.62 -8.43 -5.16
N ALA A 33 2.57 -7.63 -5.24
CA ALA A 33 1.57 -7.52 -4.20
C ALA A 33 0.31 -6.82 -4.70
N GLY A 34 -0.80 -7.03 -4.00
CA GLY A 34 -2.06 -6.35 -4.19
C GLY A 34 -2.83 -6.21 -2.89
N ALA A 35 -4.10 -5.84 -2.96
CA ALA A 35 -4.99 -5.87 -1.82
C ALA A 35 -5.25 -7.31 -1.40
N PRO A 36 -5.24 -7.60 -0.09
CA PRO A 36 -5.51 -8.94 0.40
C PRO A 36 -6.99 -9.30 0.23
N ASP A 37 -7.24 -10.53 -0.21
CA ASP A 37 -8.53 -11.20 -0.10
C ASP A 37 -8.65 -11.70 1.34
N MET A 38 -9.40 -10.96 2.16
CA MET A 38 -9.41 -11.17 3.61
C MET A 38 -10.33 -12.31 4.05
N ASP A 39 -11.34 -12.63 3.28
CA ASP A 39 -12.26 -13.75 3.58
C ASP A 39 -11.92 -15.03 2.81
N ASN A 40 -10.90 -14.97 1.92
CA ASN A 40 -10.39 -16.06 1.11
C ASN A 40 -11.45 -16.70 0.19
N ASP A 41 -12.36 -15.88 -0.33
CA ASP A 41 -13.39 -16.35 -1.29
C ASP A 41 -12.90 -16.33 -2.74
N GLY A 42 -11.71 -15.80 -2.99
CA GLY A 42 -11.08 -15.68 -4.30
C GLY A 42 -11.50 -14.42 -5.08
N THR A 43 -12.23 -13.52 -4.44
CA THR A 43 -12.74 -12.30 -5.06
C THR A 43 -12.51 -11.11 -4.13
N LEU A 44 -11.89 -10.04 -4.61
CA LEU A 44 -11.76 -8.82 -3.82
C LEU A 44 -13.10 -8.07 -3.81
N ASN A 45 -13.85 -8.22 -2.73
CA ASN A 45 -15.14 -7.57 -2.51
C ASN A 45 -14.94 -6.19 -1.85
N SER A 46 -14.43 -5.22 -2.59
CA SER A 46 -14.41 -3.85 -2.09
C SER A 46 -15.83 -3.26 -2.14
N ILE A 47 -16.17 -2.48 -1.13
CA ILE A 47 -17.40 -1.69 -1.11
C ILE A 47 -17.35 -0.61 -2.20
N THR A 48 -18.50 -0.08 -2.54
CA THR A 48 -18.83 0.65 -3.75
C THR A 48 -18.05 1.95 -3.97
N GLU A 49 -17.44 2.53 -2.95
CA GLU A 49 -16.64 3.75 -3.08
C GLU A 49 -15.24 3.58 -2.47
N ILE A 50 -14.23 3.62 -3.33
CA ILE A 50 -12.84 3.77 -2.90
C ILE A 50 -12.61 5.23 -2.58
N ALA A 51 -12.18 5.52 -1.35
CA ALA A 51 -11.87 6.87 -0.91
C ALA A 51 -10.89 7.58 -1.85
N TYR A 52 -11.14 8.84 -2.14
CA TYR A 52 -10.42 9.57 -3.18
C TYR A 52 -9.08 10.08 -2.70
N TYR A 53 -8.00 9.45 -3.16
CA TYR A 53 -6.61 9.88 -2.95
C TYR A 53 -5.87 10.18 -4.26
N GLY A 54 -6.54 10.08 -5.41
CA GLY A 54 -5.87 10.05 -6.71
C GLY A 54 -5.02 8.80 -6.91
N SER A 55 -5.36 7.71 -6.22
CA SER A 55 -4.62 6.46 -6.20
C SER A 55 -5.54 5.25 -6.37
N SER A 56 -4.96 4.11 -6.74
CA SER A 56 -5.67 2.85 -6.95
C SER A 56 -5.87 2.07 -5.65
N ILE A 57 -6.46 0.87 -5.74
CA ILE A 57 -6.69 -0.04 -4.60
C ILE A 57 -5.41 -0.31 -3.82
N SER A 58 -4.30 -0.61 -4.52
CA SER A 58 -2.97 -0.74 -3.94
C SER A 58 -2.03 0.31 -4.54
N SER A 59 -1.37 1.11 -3.70
CA SER A 59 -0.67 2.31 -4.16
C SER A 59 0.37 2.83 -3.16
N HIS A 60 1.03 3.93 -3.51
CA HIS A 60 2.03 4.62 -2.70
C HIS A 60 3.15 3.69 -2.21
N PRO A 61 3.83 2.95 -3.12
CA PRO A 61 4.93 2.09 -2.72
C PRO A 61 6.12 2.92 -2.22
N SER A 62 6.78 2.41 -1.17
CA SER A 62 8.07 2.89 -0.68
C SER A 62 8.98 1.70 -0.40
N MET A 63 10.27 1.81 -0.71
CA MET A 63 11.19 0.68 -0.73
C MET A 63 12.42 0.95 0.13
N GLY A 64 12.88 -0.11 0.82
CA GLY A 64 14.17 -0.14 1.51
C GLY A 64 14.91 -1.44 1.24
N VAL A 65 16.23 -1.44 1.45
CA VAL A 65 17.11 -2.59 1.19
C VAL A 65 18.01 -2.82 2.39
N ASP A 66 18.22 -4.08 2.76
CA ASP A 66 19.16 -4.45 3.82
C ASP A 66 20.58 -4.74 3.28
N ALA A 67 21.52 -4.97 4.20
CA ALA A 67 22.92 -5.26 3.88
C ALA A 67 23.13 -6.59 3.12
N ASN A 68 22.15 -7.48 3.14
CA ASN A 68 22.17 -8.77 2.43
C ASN A 68 21.57 -8.66 1.03
N GLY A 69 20.99 -7.51 0.67
CA GLY A 69 20.32 -7.26 -0.59
C GLY A 69 18.85 -7.70 -0.60
N CYS A 70 18.27 -8.01 0.55
CA CYS A 70 16.82 -8.21 0.63
C CYS A 70 16.10 -6.88 0.45
N ILE A 71 15.06 -6.89 -0.37
CA ILE A 71 14.24 -5.74 -0.73
C ILE A 71 12.95 -5.81 0.09
N TYR A 72 12.56 -4.68 0.67
CA TYR A 72 11.31 -4.51 1.41
C TYR A 72 10.49 -3.44 0.72
N VAL A 73 9.21 -3.70 0.49
CA VAL A 73 8.29 -2.73 -0.13
C VAL A 73 7.09 -2.55 0.77
N SER A 74 6.89 -1.33 1.28
CA SER A 74 5.65 -0.92 1.92
C SER A 74 4.69 -0.31 0.90
N TYR A 75 3.42 -0.49 1.10
CA TYR A 75 2.38 0.12 0.26
C TYR A 75 1.09 0.28 1.04
N SER A 76 0.22 1.17 0.57
CA SER A 76 -1.12 1.37 1.11
C SER A 76 -2.11 0.54 0.30
N SER A 77 -3.00 -0.17 0.97
CA SER A 77 -4.02 -0.98 0.31
C SER A 77 -5.38 -0.86 0.98
N VAL A 78 -6.42 -0.83 0.14
CA VAL A 78 -7.80 -0.99 0.59
C VAL A 78 -7.96 -2.34 1.29
N MET A 79 -8.63 -2.34 2.44
CA MET A 79 -8.90 -3.53 3.23
C MET A 79 -10.35 -3.96 2.98
N GLU A 80 -10.52 -5.17 2.44
CA GLU A 80 -11.80 -5.67 1.93
C GLU A 80 -12.93 -5.62 2.95
N THR A 81 -12.67 -6.05 4.19
CA THR A 81 -13.70 -6.19 5.22
C THR A 81 -13.79 -5.00 6.17
N LEU A 82 -12.94 -4.00 6.02
CA LEU A 82 -12.90 -2.82 6.89
C LEU A 82 -13.54 -1.61 6.20
N SER A 83 -14.68 -1.15 6.71
CA SER A 83 -15.45 -0.08 6.10
C SER A 83 -16.20 0.76 7.13
N ASN A 84 -16.39 2.05 6.85
CA ASN A 84 -17.30 2.92 7.60
C ASN A 84 -18.76 2.80 7.15
N GLY A 85 -19.06 1.89 6.20
CA GLY A 85 -20.40 1.68 5.61
C GLY A 85 -20.56 2.32 4.22
N THR A 86 -19.67 3.23 3.83
CA THR A 86 -19.62 3.85 2.49
C THR A 86 -18.31 3.63 1.79
N GLN A 87 -17.19 3.69 2.53
CA GLN A 87 -15.83 3.55 2.01
C GLN A 87 -15.03 2.54 2.82
N ASN A 88 -14.11 1.84 2.16
CA ASN A 88 -13.18 0.93 2.82
C ASN A 88 -11.97 1.71 3.35
N TYR A 89 -11.52 1.31 4.53
CA TYR A 89 -10.26 1.78 5.11
C TYR A 89 -9.06 1.21 4.39
N ARG A 90 -7.93 1.91 4.49
CA ARG A 90 -6.64 1.45 4.00
C ARG A 90 -5.68 1.19 5.14
N ASN A 91 -4.88 0.15 4.98
CA ASN A 91 -3.78 -0.15 5.87
C ASN A 91 -2.46 -0.15 5.10
N ILE A 92 -1.36 -0.08 5.83
CA ILE A 92 -0.02 -0.25 5.28
C ILE A 92 0.34 -1.72 5.35
N LEU A 93 0.74 -2.26 4.21
CA LEU A 93 1.26 -3.61 4.08
C LEU A 93 2.73 -3.56 3.67
N VAL A 94 3.47 -4.61 4.01
CA VAL A 94 4.88 -4.76 3.64
C VAL A 94 5.09 -6.17 3.10
N THR A 95 5.85 -6.28 2.00
CA THR A 95 6.32 -7.53 1.42
C THR A 95 7.83 -7.52 1.28
N LYS A 96 8.47 -8.70 1.21
CA LYS A 96 9.93 -8.88 1.17
C LYS A 96 10.34 -9.78 0.03
N SER A 97 11.48 -9.48 -0.58
CA SER A 97 12.18 -10.36 -1.51
C SER A 97 13.65 -10.43 -1.18
N CYS A 98 14.24 -11.64 -1.14
CA CYS A 98 15.68 -11.86 -0.91
C CYS A 98 16.37 -12.54 -2.12
N ASP A 99 15.75 -12.56 -3.28
CA ASP A 99 16.27 -13.18 -4.51
C ASP A 99 16.31 -12.21 -5.69
N GLY A 100 16.45 -10.91 -5.39
CA GLY A 100 16.53 -9.87 -6.41
C GLY A 100 15.18 -9.50 -7.02
N GLY A 101 14.08 -9.78 -6.34
CA GLY A 101 12.72 -9.45 -6.79
C GLY A 101 12.02 -10.57 -7.56
N CYS A 102 12.63 -11.77 -7.66
CA CYS A 102 12.04 -12.89 -8.39
C CYS A 102 10.85 -13.52 -7.65
N SER A 103 10.93 -13.59 -6.32
CA SER A 103 9.82 -14.02 -5.47
C SER A 103 9.63 -13.09 -4.27
N TRP A 104 8.41 -13.05 -3.76
CA TRP A 104 8.00 -12.13 -2.70
C TRP A 104 7.18 -12.88 -1.64
N THR A 105 7.33 -12.47 -0.39
CA THR A 105 6.51 -13.01 0.72
C THR A 105 5.07 -12.57 0.57
N GLU A 106 4.15 -13.28 1.21
CA GLU A 106 2.80 -12.76 1.40
C GLU A 106 2.86 -11.44 2.16
N PRO A 107 2.11 -10.42 1.73
CA PRO A 107 2.12 -9.12 2.38
C PRO A 107 1.65 -9.19 3.83
N LEU A 108 2.46 -8.65 4.73
CA LEU A 108 2.10 -8.49 6.13
C LEU A 108 1.40 -7.15 6.35
N ASN A 109 0.21 -7.15 6.94
CA ASN A 109 -0.44 -5.93 7.39
C ASN A 109 0.26 -5.42 8.66
N VAL A 110 0.94 -4.28 8.55
CA VAL A 110 1.73 -3.70 9.65
C VAL A 110 0.98 -2.62 10.44
N THR A 111 -0.23 -2.28 10.00
CA THR A 111 -1.14 -1.36 10.69
C THR A 111 -2.53 -1.98 10.88
N PRO A 112 -2.63 -3.17 11.51
CA PRO A 112 -3.93 -3.84 11.65
C PRO A 112 -4.93 -3.07 12.53
N GLY A 113 -4.44 -2.21 13.45
CA GLY A 113 -5.19 -1.28 14.26
C GLY A 113 -6.45 -1.83 14.90
N THR A 114 -7.43 -0.95 15.12
CA THR A 114 -8.79 -1.31 15.62
C THR A 114 -9.79 -1.60 14.51
N GLY A 115 -9.36 -1.51 13.25
CA GLY A 115 -10.20 -1.70 12.07
C GLY A 115 -10.94 -0.44 11.58
N PHE A 116 -10.79 0.68 12.28
CA PHE A 116 -11.37 1.99 11.92
C PHE A 116 -10.30 3.07 11.90
N GLU A 117 -9.15 2.74 11.36
CA GLU A 117 -8.02 3.64 11.19
C GLU A 117 -7.62 3.65 9.72
N GLU A 118 -7.61 4.84 9.14
CA GLU A 118 -7.13 5.08 7.79
C GLU A 118 -5.63 5.33 7.84
N CYS A 119 -4.85 4.46 7.20
CA CYS A 119 -3.39 4.51 7.20
C CYS A 119 -2.86 4.73 5.79
N GLN A 120 -2.23 5.87 5.55
CA GLN A 120 -1.83 6.31 4.21
C GLN A 120 -0.42 6.91 4.16
N PHE A 121 0.08 7.07 2.95
CA PHE A 121 1.30 7.82 2.64
C PHE A 121 2.54 7.33 3.39
N ALA A 122 2.69 6.00 3.49
CA ALA A 122 3.88 5.43 4.12
C ALA A 122 5.15 5.83 3.36
N SER A 123 6.17 6.19 4.13
CA SER A 123 7.54 6.42 3.65
C SER A 123 8.50 5.59 4.49
N MET A 124 9.21 4.68 3.85
CA MET A 124 10.17 3.76 4.46
C MET A 124 11.58 4.34 4.38
N ALA A 125 12.41 4.07 5.38
CA ALA A 125 13.84 4.36 5.29
C ALA A 125 14.50 3.48 4.22
N ASP A 126 15.34 4.08 3.37
CA ASP A 126 16.00 3.38 2.25
C ASP A 126 16.92 2.24 2.72
N LEU A 127 17.51 2.36 3.91
CA LEU A 127 18.38 1.36 4.51
C LEU A 127 17.64 0.65 5.63
N VAL A 128 17.58 -0.67 5.51
CA VAL A 128 16.99 -1.57 6.50
C VAL A 128 18.11 -2.27 7.25
N ASP A 129 18.02 -2.27 8.59
CA ASP A 129 18.94 -3.03 9.47
C ASP A 129 18.20 -4.19 10.14
N ASN A 130 18.09 -4.20 11.46
CA ASN A 130 17.29 -5.19 12.18
C ASN A 130 15.80 -4.90 12.17
N ASN A 131 15.43 -3.69 11.78
CA ASN A 131 14.05 -3.23 11.70
C ASN A 131 13.80 -2.44 10.41
N ILE A 132 12.62 -2.62 9.87
CA ILE A 132 12.04 -1.69 8.91
C ILE A 132 11.55 -0.49 9.71
N ASN A 133 11.98 0.72 9.32
CA ASN A 133 11.49 1.96 9.91
C ASN A 133 10.69 2.72 8.86
N LEU A 134 9.46 3.07 9.16
CA LEU A 134 8.61 3.87 8.30
C LEU A 134 7.80 4.90 9.09
N VAL A 135 7.39 5.94 8.41
CA VAL A 135 6.41 6.91 8.90
C VAL A 135 5.19 6.86 8.00
N TYR A 136 4.00 7.07 8.58
CA TYR A 136 2.76 7.12 7.83
C TYR A 136 1.78 8.10 8.46
N GLN A 137 0.78 8.52 7.69
CA GLN A 137 -0.33 9.32 8.17
C GLN A 137 -1.44 8.39 8.65
N ARG A 138 -2.07 8.76 9.78
CA ARG A 138 -3.24 8.07 10.31
C ARG A 138 -4.33 9.07 10.68
N ASP A 139 -5.55 8.73 10.32
CA ASP A 139 -6.78 9.33 10.86
C ASP A 139 -7.88 8.26 11.05
N PHE A 140 -9.14 8.66 11.11
CA PHE A 140 -10.24 7.74 11.43
C PHE A 140 -11.35 7.74 10.37
N GLU A 141 -11.13 8.44 9.25
CA GLU A 141 -12.07 8.50 8.14
C GLU A 141 -11.32 8.29 6.81
N PRO A 142 -11.81 7.42 5.91
CA PRO A 142 -11.21 7.27 4.59
C PRO A 142 -11.43 8.52 3.74
N GLY A 143 -10.39 8.98 3.03
CA GLY A 143 -10.51 10.06 2.07
C GLY A 143 -9.66 11.29 2.38
N MET A 144 -9.89 12.34 1.62
CA MET A 144 -9.19 13.62 1.76
C MET A 144 -10.16 14.80 1.68
N ALA A 145 -10.25 15.58 2.75
CA ALA A 145 -11.10 16.76 2.83
C ALA A 145 -10.84 17.81 1.74
N VAL A 146 -9.63 17.81 1.13
CA VAL A 146 -9.20 18.82 0.17
C VAL A 146 -9.44 18.47 -1.30
N GLN A 147 -9.84 17.25 -1.63
CA GLN A 147 -9.96 16.76 -3.01
C GLN A 147 -11.42 16.57 -3.48
N GLY A 148 -12.37 17.15 -2.74
CA GLY A 148 -13.78 17.02 -3.06
C GLY A 148 -14.41 15.69 -2.64
N ASP A 149 -13.69 14.85 -1.94
CA ASP A 149 -14.23 13.79 -1.11
C ASP A 149 -14.94 14.46 0.08
N ASN A 150 -16.06 13.94 0.52
CA ASN A 150 -16.86 14.58 1.58
C ASN A 150 -16.29 14.31 2.99
N ASP A 151 -14.99 14.06 3.06
CA ASP A 151 -14.29 13.85 4.32
C ASP A 151 -14.20 15.14 5.15
N ALA A 152 -14.23 15.00 6.47
CA ALA A 152 -14.16 16.13 7.37
C ALA A 152 -12.70 16.60 7.56
N TYR A 153 -12.52 17.92 7.81
CA TYR A 153 -11.23 18.42 8.27
C TYR A 153 -10.96 17.95 9.69
N VAL A 154 -10.13 16.92 9.83
CA VAL A 154 -9.71 16.36 11.12
C VAL A 154 -8.20 16.49 11.30
N MET A 155 -7.74 16.34 12.53
CA MET A 155 -6.31 16.30 12.81
C MET A 155 -5.78 14.91 12.49
N ASN A 156 -4.77 14.87 11.64
CA ASN A 156 -4.09 13.64 11.26
C ASN A 156 -2.85 13.42 12.12
N ASP A 157 -2.61 12.20 12.52
CA ASP A 157 -1.39 11.80 13.23
C ASP A 157 -0.31 11.39 12.22
N ILE A 158 0.94 11.74 12.50
CA ILE A 158 2.11 11.16 11.84
C ILE A 158 2.72 10.14 12.78
N ILE A 159 2.66 8.89 12.39
CA ILE A 159 3.10 7.76 13.20
C ILE A 159 4.44 7.24 12.67
N HIS A 160 5.38 7.03 13.56
CA HIS A 160 6.59 6.23 13.29
C HIS A 160 6.36 4.79 13.72
N LEU A 161 6.66 3.86 12.83
CA LEU A 161 6.56 2.42 13.07
C LEU A 161 7.93 1.78 12.84
N SER A 162 8.32 0.89 13.74
CA SER A 162 9.55 0.10 13.66
C SER A 162 9.18 -1.38 13.78
N ILE A 163 9.46 -2.17 12.73
CA ILE A 163 9.02 -3.55 12.57
C ILE A 163 10.26 -4.44 12.45
N PRO A 164 10.43 -5.47 13.30
CA PRO A 164 11.53 -6.41 13.17
C PRO A 164 11.52 -7.11 11.81
N VAL A 165 12.68 -7.22 11.15
CA VAL A 165 12.78 -7.93 9.86
C VAL A 165 12.46 -9.41 9.99
N THR A 166 12.55 -9.97 11.20
CA THR A 166 12.20 -11.37 11.51
C THR A 166 10.71 -11.66 11.39
N ASP A 167 9.85 -10.65 11.37
CA ASP A 167 8.41 -10.83 11.21
C ASP A 167 8.02 -11.21 9.77
N PHE A 168 9.01 -11.19 8.86
CA PHE A 168 8.87 -11.54 7.44
C PHE A 168 9.57 -12.85 7.05
N ASP A 169 10.01 -13.67 8.03
CA ASP A 169 10.72 -14.94 7.81
C ASP A 169 9.78 -16.17 7.85
#